data_cb427b0cf711b81a12fb26a7c57cdce8
#
_entry.id   cb427b0cf711b81a12fb26a7c57cdce8
#
_cell.length_a   1.000
_cell.length_b   1.000
_cell.length_c   1.000
_cell.angle_alpha   90.00
_cell.angle_beta   90.00
_cell.angle_gamma   90.00
#
_symmetry.space_group_name_H-M   'P 1'
#
loop_
_entity.id
_entity.type
_entity.pdbx_description
1 polymer ?
#
loop_
_entity_poly.entity_id
_entity_poly.type
_entity_poly.pdbx_seq_one_letter_code
_entity_poly.pdbx_strand_id
1 'polypeptide(L)'
;MELTILGSGPGLPQLDKHLSSILIRKENNLILADCGDSCAHRLLEHKVAAEELDAIFITHYHPDHLDGLFMVLQMLYLQNRKRDLLLFLPERPASFLEILQLMYTYPQKFGFNLLIRDIEQAELYFDWIYAVPNDHLYRYASIISEYHLPNQMKSWSLCFTGKQGKFVYTSDIETTDCIMDTLKDAHTVLVDAGHPEAEQIIKLKYTAIKKIILTHGITPELEDRKDELNPEIFEFAREDVVYQI
;
A
#
# COMPACT_ATOMS: atom_id res chain seq x y z
N MET A 1 14.61 -0.08 -9.83
CA MET A 1 13.23 0.32 -9.46
C MET A 1 13.36 1.32 -8.32
N GLU A 2 12.50 2.35 -8.28
CA GLU A 2 12.54 3.39 -7.26
C GLU A 2 11.27 3.30 -6.40
N LEU A 3 11.45 3.40 -5.10
CA LEU A 3 10.39 3.50 -4.11
C LEU A 3 10.46 4.86 -3.43
N THR A 4 9.36 5.59 -3.39
CA THR A 4 9.20 6.80 -2.58
C THR A 4 8.06 6.57 -1.59
N ILE A 5 8.34 6.73 -0.32
CA ILE A 5 7.33 6.61 0.74
C ILE A 5 6.69 7.99 0.90
N LEU A 6 5.41 8.11 0.56
CA LEU A 6 4.64 9.34 0.70
C LEU A 6 4.02 9.47 2.09
N GLY A 7 3.72 8.34 2.72
CA GLY A 7 3.17 8.25 4.05
C GLY A 7 3.55 6.94 4.72
N SER A 8 3.96 7.01 5.99
CA SER A 8 4.47 5.90 6.81
C SER A 8 3.81 5.82 8.20
N GLY A 9 2.83 6.69 8.46
CA GLY A 9 2.16 6.78 9.75
C GLY A 9 1.19 5.62 10.00
N PRO A 10 0.89 5.35 11.29
CA PRO A 10 -0.12 4.36 11.69
C PRO A 10 -1.55 4.87 11.44
N GLY A 11 -2.55 3.98 11.57
CA GLY A 11 -3.96 4.33 11.42
C GLY A 11 -4.46 5.44 12.37
N LEU A 12 -3.79 5.66 13.51
CA LEU A 12 -4.02 6.86 14.33
C LEU A 12 -3.14 8.01 13.80
N PRO A 13 -3.73 9.06 13.20
CA PRO A 13 -2.99 10.14 12.58
C PRO A 13 -2.01 10.83 13.53
N GLN A 14 -0.82 11.16 13.03
CA GLN A 14 0.25 11.88 13.73
C GLN A 14 0.57 13.18 12.99
N LEU A 15 1.00 14.22 13.71
CA LEU A 15 1.24 15.53 13.12
C LEU A 15 2.42 15.57 12.13
N ASP A 16 3.37 14.68 12.31
CA ASP A 16 4.64 14.61 11.56
C ASP A 16 4.69 13.41 10.60
N LYS A 17 3.57 12.72 10.41
CA LYS A 17 3.44 11.55 9.54
C LYS A 17 2.19 11.62 8.69
N HIS A 18 2.31 11.16 7.45
CA HIS A 18 1.19 10.96 6.55
C HIS A 18 0.75 9.49 6.59
N LEU A 19 -0.51 9.24 6.25
CA LEU A 19 -1.07 7.89 6.24
C LEU A 19 -0.55 7.09 5.04
N SER A 20 -0.69 5.77 5.11
CA SER A 20 -0.07 4.80 4.21
C SER A 20 -0.24 5.15 2.73
N SER A 21 0.87 5.43 2.06
CA SER A 21 0.94 5.62 0.61
C SER A 21 2.38 5.54 0.12
N ILE A 22 2.61 4.82 -0.97
CA ILE A 22 3.92 4.67 -1.59
C ILE A 22 3.85 4.81 -3.10
N LEU A 23 4.89 5.40 -3.69
CA LEU A 23 5.08 5.44 -5.13
C LEU A 23 6.18 4.47 -5.55
N ILE A 24 5.90 3.68 -6.56
CA ILE A 24 6.86 2.77 -7.18
C ILE A 24 7.04 3.17 -8.65
N ARG A 25 8.27 3.54 -9.02
CA ARG A 25 8.64 3.83 -10.40
C ARG A 25 9.52 2.72 -10.96
N LYS A 26 9.06 2.11 -12.03
CA LYS A 26 9.86 1.14 -12.79
C LYS A 26 9.77 1.48 -14.28
N GLU A 27 10.91 1.83 -14.86
CA GLU A 27 10.98 2.27 -16.27
C GLU A 27 10.03 3.46 -16.53
N ASN A 28 9.02 3.27 -17.37
CA ASN A 28 8.04 4.30 -17.71
C ASN A 28 6.75 4.19 -16.88
N ASN A 29 6.66 3.23 -15.96
CA ASN A 29 5.47 3.04 -15.14
C ASN A 29 5.62 3.71 -13.78
N LEU A 30 4.56 4.37 -13.33
CA LEU A 30 4.42 4.94 -12.00
C LEU A 30 3.17 4.37 -11.34
N ILE A 31 3.37 3.69 -10.24
CA ILE A 31 2.35 3.01 -9.46
C ILE A 31 2.20 3.68 -8.10
N LEU A 32 0.98 3.97 -7.69
CA LEU A 32 0.64 4.35 -6.32
C LEU A 32 0.08 3.12 -5.61
N ALA A 33 0.67 2.71 -4.49
CA ALA A 33 0.11 1.67 -3.64
C ALA A 33 -0.31 2.27 -2.31
N ASP A 34 -1.56 2.05 -1.97
CA ASP A 34 -2.36 2.72 -0.94
C ASP A 34 -2.46 4.24 -1.13
N CYS A 35 -3.50 4.80 -0.57
CA CYS A 35 -3.87 6.18 -0.76
C CYS A 35 -4.56 6.73 0.49
N GLY A 36 -3.81 6.80 1.60
CA GLY A 36 -4.30 7.38 2.85
C GLY A 36 -4.46 8.89 2.79
N ASP A 37 -4.88 9.49 3.88
CA ASP A 37 -5.09 10.93 3.98
C ASP A 37 -3.86 11.73 3.50
N SER A 38 -4.11 12.90 2.95
CA SER A 38 -3.10 13.80 2.38
C SER A 38 -2.43 13.31 1.10
N CYS A 39 -2.69 12.10 0.60
CA CYS A 39 -2.02 11.53 -0.58
C CYS A 39 -2.07 12.47 -1.79
N ALA A 40 -3.19 13.16 -2.05
CA ALA A 40 -3.30 14.13 -3.14
C ALA A 40 -2.30 15.30 -2.99
N HIS A 41 -2.08 15.81 -1.77
CA HIS A 41 -1.07 16.84 -1.48
C HIS A 41 0.35 16.28 -1.68
N ARG A 42 0.59 15.08 -1.19
CA ARG A 42 1.89 14.40 -1.33
C ARG A 42 2.28 14.21 -2.80
N LEU A 43 1.32 13.82 -3.66
CA LEU A 43 1.56 13.73 -5.10
C LEU A 43 1.94 15.09 -5.71
N LEU A 44 1.30 16.20 -5.27
CA LEU A 44 1.64 17.54 -5.74
C LEU A 44 3.02 17.98 -5.26
N GLU A 45 3.39 17.72 -4.01
CA GLU A 45 4.70 18.04 -3.44
C GLU A 45 5.82 17.31 -4.20
N HIS A 46 5.59 16.06 -4.55
CA HIS A 46 6.49 15.25 -5.38
C HIS A 46 6.39 15.58 -6.88
N LYS A 47 5.59 16.58 -7.27
CA LYS A 47 5.42 17.05 -8.65
C LYS A 47 5.00 15.94 -9.61
N VAL A 48 4.24 14.99 -9.14
CA VAL A 48 3.67 13.94 -9.97
C VAL A 48 2.61 14.56 -10.87
N ALA A 49 2.86 14.54 -12.18
CA ALA A 49 1.88 15.05 -13.14
C ALA A 49 0.70 14.10 -13.27
N ALA A 50 -0.50 14.64 -13.52
CA ALA A 50 -1.72 13.85 -13.64
C ALA A 50 -1.62 12.70 -14.65
N GLU A 51 -0.84 12.88 -15.73
CA GLU A 51 -0.66 11.89 -16.78
C GLU A 51 0.39 10.82 -16.48
N GLU A 52 1.19 10.97 -15.42
CA GLU A 52 2.27 10.03 -15.11
C GLU A 52 1.76 8.76 -14.41
N LEU A 53 0.71 8.88 -13.59
CA LEU A 53 0.21 7.76 -12.80
C LEU A 53 -0.47 6.72 -13.69
N ASP A 54 0.05 5.50 -13.73
CA ASP A 54 -0.48 4.40 -14.54
C ASP A 54 -1.55 3.60 -13.79
N ALA A 55 -1.31 3.34 -12.49
CA ALA A 55 -2.22 2.57 -11.68
C ALA A 55 -2.20 3.00 -10.20
N ILE A 56 -3.34 2.76 -9.54
CA ILE A 56 -3.48 2.83 -8.08
C ILE A 56 -3.88 1.45 -7.58
N PHE A 57 -3.20 0.97 -6.55
CA PHE A 57 -3.51 -0.27 -5.85
C PHE A 57 -3.99 0.06 -4.44
N ILE A 58 -5.13 -0.45 -4.04
CA ILE A 58 -5.61 -0.39 -2.66
C ILE A 58 -5.52 -1.79 -2.08
N THR A 59 -4.73 -1.95 -1.04
CA THR A 59 -4.43 -3.25 -0.44
C THR A 59 -5.57 -3.78 0.42
N HIS A 60 -6.28 -2.90 1.12
CA HIS A 60 -7.47 -3.19 1.91
C HIS A 60 -8.27 -1.91 2.18
N TYR A 61 -9.47 -2.04 2.74
CA TYR A 61 -10.41 -0.91 2.88
C TYR A 61 -10.39 -0.22 4.25
N HIS A 62 -9.28 -0.24 4.99
CA HIS A 62 -9.17 0.67 6.12
C HIS A 62 -9.01 2.13 5.64
N PRO A 63 -9.57 3.11 6.39
CA PRO A 63 -9.55 4.52 5.97
C PRO A 63 -8.14 5.06 5.73
N ASP A 64 -7.17 4.69 6.55
CA ASP A 64 -5.77 5.13 6.47
C ASP A 64 -5.00 4.59 5.25
N HIS A 65 -5.62 3.70 4.46
CA HIS A 65 -5.13 3.19 3.18
C HIS A 65 -5.96 3.64 1.97
N LEU A 66 -7.15 4.21 2.20
CA LEU A 66 -8.14 4.45 1.14
C LEU A 66 -8.66 5.88 1.05
N ASP A 67 -8.82 6.61 2.15
CA ASP A 67 -9.64 7.84 2.20
C ASP A 67 -9.11 8.96 1.30
N GLY A 68 -7.80 9.05 1.07
CA GLY A 68 -7.19 9.98 0.13
C GLY A 68 -7.51 9.71 -1.34
N LEU A 69 -7.95 8.48 -1.69
CA LEU A 69 -8.24 8.09 -3.08
C LEU A 69 -9.32 8.99 -3.72
N PHE A 70 -10.33 9.37 -2.95
CA PHE A 70 -11.42 10.23 -3.47
C PHE A 70 -10.86 11.59 -3.91
N MET A 71 -9.96 12.17 -3.12
CA MET A 71 -9.31 13.44 -3.48
C MET A 71 -8.31 13.28 -4.62
N VAL A 72 -7.59 12.17 -4.72
CA VAL A 72 -6.72 11.88 -5.86
C VAL A 72 -7.53 11.78 -7.15
N LEU A 73 -8.62 11.03 -7.17
CA LEU A 73 -9.49 10.92 -8.36
C LEU A 73 -10.07 12.28 -8.77
N GLN A 74 -10.54 13.08 -7.80
CA GLN A 74 -11.02 14.43 -8.06
C GLN A 74 -9.91 15.34 -8.61
N MET A 75 -8.71 15.28 -8.05
CA MET A 75 -7.54 16.04 -8.51
C MET A 75 -7.20 15.71 -9.96
N LEU A 76 -7.10 14.43 -10.30
CA LEU A 76 -6.81 13.97 -11.67
C LEU A 76 -7.88 14.44 -12.67
N TYR A 77 -9.15 14.39 -12.28
CA TYR A 77 -10.25 14.93 -13.07
C TYR A 77 -10.11 16.45 -13.30
N LEU A 78 -9.88 17.23 -12.25
CA LEU A 78 -9.74 18.70 -12.32
C LEU A 78 -8.48 19.14 -13.06
N GLN A 79 -7.44 18.32 -13.07
CA GLN A 79 -6.23 18.55 -13.86
C GLN A 79 -6.39 18.13 -15.34
N ASN A 80 -7.61 17.74 -15.76
CA ASN A 80 -7.94 17.34 -17.14
C ASN A 80 -7.14 16.15 -17.67
N ARG A 81 -6.80 15.18 -16.81
CA ARG A 81 -6.17 13.93 -17.23
C ARG A 81 -6.89 13.31 -18.42
N LYS A 82 -6.12 12.70 -19.36
CA LYS A 82 -6.63 12.04 -20.56
C LYS A 82 -6.26 10.55 -20.65
N ARG A 83 -5.10 10.16 -20.06
CA ARG A 83 -4.70 8.75 -20.03
C ARG A 83 -5.62 7.96 -19.12
N ASP A 84 -5.99 6.76 -19.52
CA ASP A 84 -6.73 5.82 -18.70
C ASP A 84 -5.99 5.56 -17.38
N LEU A 85 -6.73 5.30 -16.32
CA LEU A 85 -6.21 4.98 -15.01
C LEU A 85 -6.70 3.60 -14.58
N LEU A 86 -5.77 2.72 -14.27
CA LEU A 86 -6.07 1.44 -13.62
C LEU A 86 -6.26 1.66 -12.11
N LEU A 87 -7.34 1.12 -11.57
CA LEU A 87 -7.60 1.10 -10.12
C LEU A 87 -7.82 -0.34 -9.68
N PHE A 88 -6.88 -0.88 -8.92
CA PHE A 88 -6.95 -2.23 -8.37
C PHE A 88 -7.49 -2.17 -6.94
N LEU A 89 -8.57 -2.90 -6.70
CA LEU A 89 -9.29 -2.91 -5.42
C LEU A 89 -9.22 -4.29 -4.77
N PRO A 90 -9.19 -4.36 -3.43
CA PRO A 90 -9.03 -5.61 -2.69
C PRO A 90 -10.23 -6.55 -2.82
N GLU A 91 -11.44 -5.96 -2.86
CA GLU A 91 -12.71 -6.69 -2.93
C GLU A 91 -13.83 -5.80 -3.49
N ARG A 92 -14.88 -6.41 -4.01
CA ARG A 92 -16.16 -5.76 -4.34
C ARG A 92 -16.05 -4.46 -5.17
N PRO A 93 -15.38 -4.47 -6.31
CA PRO A 93 -15.15 -3.25 -7.12
C PRO A 93 -16.46 -2.57 -7.56
N ALA A 94 -17.55 -3.32 -7.75
CA ALA A 94 -18.86 -2.76 -8.10
C ALA A 94 -19.43 -1.86 -6.98
N SER A 95 -19.28 -2.28 -5.71
CA SER A 95 -19.74 -1.49 -4.56
C SER A 95 -18.94 -0.20 -4.40
N PHE A 96 -17.66 -0.20 -4.79
CA PHE A 96 -16.85 1.02 -4.77
C PHE A 96 -17.38 2.08 -5.75
N LEU A 97 -17.89 1.68 -6.92
CA LEU A 97 -18.54 2.62 -7.84
C LEU A 97 -19.79 3.28 -7.24
N GLU A 98 -20.56 2.56 -6.44
CA GLU A 98 -21.72 3.13 -5.73
C GLU A 98 -21.26 4.20 -4.72
N ILE A 99 -20.15 3.97 -4.01
CA ILE A 99 -19.55 4.95 -3.09
C ILE A 99 -19.10 6.20 -3.85
N LEU A 100 -18.42 6.06 -4.98
CA LEU A 100 -18.03 7.20 -5.82
C LEU A 100 -19.24 8.03 -6.24
N GLN A 101 -20.33 7.38 -6.64
CA GLN A 101 -21.57 8.06 -7.01
C GLN A 101 -22.20 8.81 -5.83
N LEU A 102 -22.22 8.19 -4.64
CA LEU A 102 -22.70 8.83 -3.41
C LEU A 102 -21.89 10.08 -3.07
N MET A 103 -20.58 10.07 -3.36
CA MET A 103 -19.67 11.20 -3.14
C MET A 103 -19.66 12.21 -4.31
N TYR A 104 -20.62 12.13 -5.22
CA TYR A 104 -20.70 13.00 -6.41
C TYR A 104 -19.45 12.95 -7.31
N THR A 105 -18.66 11.90 -7.20
CA THR A 105 -17.49 11.63 -8.04
C THR A 105 -17.90 10.66 -9.14
N TYR A 106 -18.21 11.21 -10.31
CA TYR A 106 -18.77 10.44 -11.42
C TYR A 106 -17.71 10.10 -12.46
N PRO A 107 -17.27 8.82 -12.59
CA PRO A 107 -16.32 8.42 -13.62
C PRO A 107 -16.77 8.79 -15.06
N GLN A 108 -18.09 8.86 -15.28
CA GLN A 108 -18.68 9.28 -16.57
C GLN A 108 -18.35 10.73 -16.96
N LYS A 109 -17.93 11.57 -16.00
CA LYS A 109 -17.51 12.96 -16.23
C LYS A 109 -16.01 13.11 -16.39
N PHE A 110 -15.24 12.06 -16.11
CA PHE A 110 -13.78 12.11 -16.24
C PHE A 110 -13.38 12.28 -17.71
N GLY A 111 -12.26 12.93 -17.96
CA GLY A 111 -11.66 13.02 -19.28
C GLY A 111 -10.91 11.75 -19.71
N PHE A 112 -10.91 10.73 -18.84
CA PHE A 112 -10.20 9.46 -18.98
C PHE A 112 -11.09 8.29 -18.50
N ASN A 113 -10.75 7.06 -18.89
CA ASN A 113 -11.43 5.88 -18.38
C ASN A 113 -10.81 5.46 -17.03
N LEU A 114 -11.66 5.31 -16.00
CA LEU A 114 -11.27 4.67 -14.74
C LEU A 114 -11.55 3.16 -14.88
N LEU A 115 -10.48 2.38 -15.01
CA LEU A 115 -10.54 0.94 -15.25
C LEU A 115 -10.38 0.19 -13.92
N ILE A 116 -11.50 -0.08 -13.25
CA ILE A 116 -11.50 -0.76 -11.95
C ILE A 116 -11.33 -2.27 -12.15
N ARG A 117 -10.46 -2.89 -11.37
CA ARG A 117 -10.09 -4.31 -11.42
C ARG A 117 -9.96 -4.89 -10.01
N ASP A 118 -10.14 -6.19 -9.90
CA ASP A 118 -9.72 -6.90 -8.69
C ASP A 118 -8.19 -6.93 -8.63
N ILE A 119 -7.62 -6.74 -7.45
CA ILE A 119 -6.17 -6.68 -7.23
C ILE A 119 -5.45 -7.97 -7.63
N GLU A 120 -6.14 -9.10 -7.57
CA GLU A 120 -5.68 -10.43 -8.03
C GLU A 120 -5.34 -10.44 -9.54
N GLN A 121 -5.85 -9.48 -10.31
CA GLN A 121 -5.62 -9.36 -11.74
C GLN A 121 -4.37 -8.52 -12.10
N ALA A 122 -3.60 -8.09 -11.10
CA ALA A 122 -2.43 -7.21 -11.31
C ALA A 122 -1.48 -7.73 -12.40
N GLU A 123 -1.15 -9.03 -12.38
CA GLU A 123 -0.23 -9.67 -13.33
C GLU A 123 -0.69 -9.65 -14.79
N LEU A 124 -1.99 -9.49 -15.04
CA LEU A 124 -2.52 -9.35 -16.40
C LEU A 124 -2.17 -8.00 -17.05
N TYR A 125 -1.81 -7.01 -16.24
CA TYR A 125 -1.49 -5.65 -16.67
C TYR A 125 -0.01 -5.30 -16.48
N PHE A 126 0.61 -5.87 -15.44
CA PHE A 126 2.01 -5.64 -15.08
C PHE A 126 2.67 -6.97 -14.72
N ASP A 127 3.50 -7.51 -15.62
CA ASP A 127 4.22 -8.79 -15.44
C ASP A 127 5.21 -8.81 -14.27
N TRP A 128 5.40 -7.68 -13.63
CA TRP A 128 6.32 -7.46 -12.51
C TRP A 128 5.62 -7.12 -11.19
N ILE A 129 4.27 -7.13 -11.14
CA ILE A 129 3.49 -6.85 -9.94
C ILE A 129 2.53 -8.01 -9.70
N TYR A 130 2.55 -8.57 -8.49
CA TYR A 130 1.54 -9.53 -8.06
C TYR A 130 1.12 -9.28 -6.62
N ALA A 131 -0.11 -9.63 -6.29
CA ALA A 131 -0.68 -9.48 -4.98
C ALA A 131 -0.71 -10.85 -4.25
N VAL A 132 -0.40 -10.83 -2.96
CA VAL A 132 -0.43 -12.01 -2.09
C VAL A 132 -1.42 -11.74 -0.96
N PRO A 133 -2.41 -12.62 -0.71
CA PRO A 133 -3.33 -12.42 0.40
C PRO A 133 -2.59 -12.47 1.74
N ASN A 134 -3.05 -11.65 2.69
CA ASN A 134 -2.51 -11.62 4.05
C ASN A 134 -3.61 -11.74 5.11
N ASP A 135 -3.25 -11.73 6.39
CA ASP A 135 -4.11 -12.08 7.52
C ASP A 135 -4.74 -10.89 8.26
N HIS A 136 -4.45 -9.66 7.84
CA HIS A 136 -4.79 -8.45 8.60
C HIS A 136 -6.27 -8.32 8.98
N LEU A 137 -7.19 -8.66 8.07
CA LEU A 137 -8.63 -8.46 8.29
C LEU A 137 -9.35 -9.65 8.95
N TYR A 138 -8.68 -10.76 9.23
CA TYR A 138 -9.33 -11.95 9.80
C TYR A 138 -9.90 -11.73 11.20
N ARG A 139 -9.37 -10.76 11.95
CA ARG A 139 -9.90 -10.36 13.26
C ARG A 139 -11.35 -9.87 13.23
N TYR A 140 -11.85 -9.45 12.07
CA TYR A 140 -13.22 -8.96 11.90
C TYR A 140 -14.25 -10.06 11.59
N ALA A 141 -13.84 -11.33 11.49
CA ALA A 141 -14.72 -12.44 11.12
C ALA A 141 -15.96 -12.56 12.00
N SER A 142 -15.82 -12.36 13.33
CA SER A 142 -16.92 -12.47 14.29
C SER A 142 -17.99 -11.40 14.06
N ILE A 143 -17.59 -10.13 13.94
CA ILE A 143 -18.54 -9.03 13.74
C ILE A 143 -19.21 -9.11 12.36
N ILE A 144 -18.45 -9.50 11.32
CA ILE A 144 -19.00 -9.69 9.97
C ILE A 144 -20.06 -10.78 9.97
N SER A 145 -19.80 -11.90 10.66
CA SER A 145 -20.75 -13.00 10.79
C SER A 145 -21.98 -12.60 11.62
N GLU A 146 -21.79 -11.94 12.77
CA GLU A 146 -22.85 -11.52 13.68
C GLU A 146 -23.85 -10.58 13.01
N TYR A 147 -23.36 -9.58 12.26
CA TYR A 147 -24.17 -8.56 11.61
C TYR A 147 -24.48 -8.83 10.14
N HIS A 148 -24.09 -10.01 9.63
CA HIS A 148 -24.27 -10.40 8.22
C HIS A 148 -23.74 -9.33 7.23
N LEU A 149 -22.57 -8.79 7.53
CA LEU A 149 -21.96 -7.74 6.71
C LEU A 149 -21.43 -8.31 5.39
N PRO A 150 -21.42 -7.50 4.33
CA PRO A 150 -21.00 -7.97 3.00
C PRO A 150 -19.51 -8.06 2.78
N ASN A 151 -18.68 -7.76 3.77
CA ASN A 151 -17.22 -7.73 3.70
C ASN A 151 -16.64 -9.12 3.46
N GLN A 152 -15.59 -9.22 2.65
CA GLN A 152 -14.93 -10.47 2.29
C GLN A 152 -13.62 -10.68 3.05
N MET A 153 -13.21 -9.73 3.88
CA MET A 153 -11.96 -9.74 4.66
C MET A 153 -10.70 -9.90 3.79
N LYS A 154 -10.73 -9.36 2.57
CA LYS A 154 -9.59 -9.44 1.67
C LYS A 154 -8.62 -8.31 1.96
N SER A 155 -7.41 -8.68 2.32
CA SER A 155 -6.24 -7.80 2.47
C SER A 155 -5.04 -8.41 1.76
N TRP A 156 -4.16 -7.54 1.23
CA TRP A 156 -3.14 -7.95 0.28
C TRP A 156 -1.80 -7.29 0.58
N SER A 157 -0.74 -8.08 0.44
CA SER A 157 0.62 -7.59 0.28
C SER A 157 0.96 -7.50 -1.21
N LEU A 158 1.79 -6.55 -1.60
CA LEU A 158 2.20 -6.36 -2.99
C LEU A 158 3.66 -6.73 -3.19
N CYS A 159 3.93 -7.47 -4.24
CA CYS A 159 5.25 -7.89 -4.65
C CYS A 159 5.63 -7.27 -5.99
N PHE A 160 6.84 -6.75 -6.07
CA PHE A 160 7.38 -6.08 -7.25
C PHE A 160 8.71 -6.73 -7.63
N THR A 161 8.82 -7.24 -8.85
CA THR A 161 10.06 -7.82 -9.35
C THR A 161 10.89 -6.79 -10.09
N GLY A 162 12.15 -6.63 -9.69
CA GLY A 162 13.11 -5.69 -10.27
C GLY A 162 14.46 -6.33 -10.61
N LYS A 163 15.36 -5.55 -11.18
CA LYS A 163 16.72 -6.03 -11.55
C LYS A 163 17.58 -6.40 -10.33
N GLN A 164 17.35 -5.75 -9.19
CA GLN A 164 18.09 -6.02 -7.96
C GLN A 164 17.48 -7.14 -7.12
N GLY A 165 16.30 -7.63 -7.50
CA GLY A 165 15.56 -8.66 -6.79
C GLY A 165 14.11 -8.27 -6.56
N LYS A 166 13.44 -8.99 -5.68
CA LYS A 166 12.05 -8.77 -5.32
C LYS A 166 11.95 -7.74 -4.18
N PHE A 167 11.08 -6.76 -4.35
CA PHE A 167 10.59 -5.87 -3.30
C PHE A 167 9.22 -6.32 -2.85
N VAL A 168 8.98 -6.35 -1.54
CA VAL A 168 7.68 -6.67 -0.95
C VAL A 168 7.21 -5.49 -0.10
N TYR A 169 6.01 -5.00 -0.38
CA TYR A 169 5.25 -4.12 0.49
C TYR A 169 4.19 -4.98 1.19
N THR A 170 4.35 -5.17 2.49
CA THR A 170 3.42 -6.03 3.23
C THR A 170 2.04 -5.44 3.34
N SER A 171 1.92 -4.09 3.26
CA SER A 171 0.78 -3.38 3.80
C SER A 171 0.58 -3.79 5.25
N ASP A 172 -0.62 -3.70 5.78
CA ASP A 172 -0.92 -4.17 7.14
C ASP A 172 -1.02 -5.69 7.18
N ILE A 173 -0.39 -6.27 8.18
CA ILE A 173 -0.41 -7.71 8.46
C ILE A 173 -0.62 -7.94 9.97
N GLU A 174 -1.36 -8.98 10.34
CA GLU A 174 -1.47 -9.36 11.74
C GLU A 174 -0.21 -10.08 12.22
N THR A 175 0.35 -10.94 11.35
CA THR A 175 1.56 -11.72 11.63
C THR A 175 2.50 -11.74 10.43
N THR A 176 3.81 -11.84 10.69
CA THR A 176 4.78 -12.04 9.60
C THR A 176 4.68 -13.45 9.00
N ASP A 177 4.09 -14.40 9.71
CA ASP A 177 3.98 -15.79 9.28
C ASP A 177 3.18 -15.93 7.97
N CYS A 178 2.16 -15.10 7.78
CA CYS A 178 1.30 -15.13 6.59
C CYS A 178 2.06 -14.83 5.28
N ILE A 179 3.20 -14.13 5.36
CA ILE A 179 3.99 -13.71 4.20
C ILE A 179 5.39 -14.35 4.13
N MET A 180 5.78 -15.20 5.09
CA MET A 180 7.14 -15.75 5.16
C MET A 180 7.57 -16.47 3.87
N ASP A 181 6.68 -17.20 3.20
CA ASP A 181 6.99 -17.83 1.93
C ASP A 181 7.28 -16.79 0.83
N THR A 182 6.58 -15.68 0.85
CA THR A 182 6.79 -14.54 -0.06
C THR A 182 8.12 -13.83 0.21
N LEU A 183 8.57 -13.81 1.46
CA LEU A 183 9.82 -13.13 1.85
C LEU A 183 11.09 -13.93 1.55
N LYS A 184 11.01 -15.24 1.28
CA LYS A 184 12.18 -16.11 1.10
C LYS A 184 13.21 -15.62 0.07
N ASP A 185 12.75 -14.98 -1.01
CA ASP A 185 13.58 -14.45 -2.10
C ASP A 185 13.48 -12.93 -2.24
N ALA A 186 12.92 -12.25 -1.22
CA ALA A 186 12.86 -10.80 -1.21
C ALA A 186 14.25 -10.20 -0.95
N HIS A 187 14.60 -9.19 -1.76
CA HIS A 187 15.80 -8.38 -1.52
C HIS A 187 15.51 -7.25 -0.52
N THR A 188 14.38 -6.58 -0.68
CA THR A 188 13.93 -5.47 0.16
C THR A 188 12.49 -5.71 0.59
N VAL A 189 12.17 -5.38 1.83
CA VAL A 189 10.79 -5.39 2.34
C VAL A 189 10.46 -4.06 3.02
N LEU A 190 9.30 -3.51 2.71
CA LEU A 190 8.64 -2.46 3.47
C LEU A 190 7.59 -3.15 4.31
N VAL A 191 7.84 -3.29 5.60
CA VAL A 191 7.06 -4.14 6.51
C VAL A 191 6.31 -3.31 7.55
N ASP A 192 5.07 -3.69 7.79
CA ASP A 192 4.26 -3.21 8.91
C ASP A 192 4.95 -3.52 10.24
N ALA A 193 5.21 -2.48 11.03
CA ALA A 193 5.79 -2.60 12.35
C ALA A 193 4.81 -2.17 13.47
N GLY A 194 3.57 -1.84 13.09
CA GLY A 194 2.53 -1.38 14.00
C GLY A 194 1.57 -2.47 14.50
N HIS A 195 1.49 -3.61 13.82
CA HIS A 195 0.57 -4.70 14.19
C HIS A 195 1.28 -5.98 14.66
N PRO A 196 2.30 -6.53 13.95
CA PRO A 196 2.94 -7.76 14.36
C PRO A 196 3.63 -7.63 15.73
N GLU A 197 3.74 -8.75 16.45
CA GLU A 197 4.52 -8.81 17.67
C GLU A 197 6.00 -8.46 17.41
N ALA A 198 6.65 -7.78 18.36
CA ALA A 198 8.04 -7.34 18.22
C ALA A 198 8.98 -8.48 17.85
N GLU A 199 8.79 -9.66 18.46
CA GLU A 199 9.59 -10.86 18.20
C GLU A 199 9.54 -11.30 16.73
N GLN A 200 8.37 -11.18 16.08
CA GLN A 200 8.19 -11.53 14.68
C GLN A 200 8.98 -10.59 13.76
N ILE A 201 8.94 -9.29 14.02
CA ILE A 201 9.72 -8.29 13.29
C ILE A 201 11.22 -8.53 13.49
N ILE A 202 11.68 -8.69 14.75
CA ILE A 202 13.09 -8.89 15.08
C ILE A 202 13.65 -10.15 14.41
N LYS A 203 12.86 -11.23 14.31
CA LYS A 203 13.26 -12.48 13.65
C LYS A 203 13.51 -12.34 12.14
N LEU A 204 13.00 -11.31 11.49
CA LEU A 204 13.29 -11.08 10.08
C LEU A 204 14.80 -10.89 9.80
N LYS A 205 15.60 -10.51 10.79
CA LYS A 205 17.09 -10.46 10.67
C LYS A 205 17.74 -11.81 10.32
N TYR A 206 17.04 -12.92 10.55
CA TYR A 206 17.54 -14.26 10.22
C TYR A 206 17.14 -14.74 8.81
N THR A 207 16.44 -13.90 8.05
CA THR A 207 16.11 -14.18 6.66
C THR A 207 17.24 -13.74 5.71
N ALA A 208 17.07 -14.02 4.41
CA ALA A 208 18.04 -13.58 3.40
C ALA A 208 17.81 -12.13 2.93
N ILE A 209 16.82 -11.42 3.48
CA ILE A 209 16.47 -10.05 3.13
C ILE A 209 17.66 -9.13 3.41
N LYS A 210 17.99 -8.26 2.45
CA LYS A 210 19.12 -7.33 2.57
C LYS A 210 18.73 -6.00 3.22
N LYS A 211 17.46 -5.60 3.06
CA LYS A 211 16.94 -4.34 3.58
C LYS A 211 15.52 -4.49 4.06
N ILE A 212 15.29 -4.14 5.32
CA ILE A 212 13.99 -4.15 5.99
C ILE A 212 13.66 -2.73 6.39
N ILE A 213 12.60 -2.17 5.81
CA ILE A 213 12.13 -0.82 6.10
C ILE A 213 10.85 -0.96 6.93
N LEU A 214 10.86 -0.43 8.13
CA LEU A 214 9.75 -0.48 9.08
C LEU A 214 8.81 0.69 8.82
N THR A 215 7.52 0.42 8.63
CA THR A 215 6.49 1.42 8.32
C THR A 215 5.23 1.19 9.18
N HIS A 216 4.22 2.02 9.00
CA HIS A 216 2.92 1.94 9.65
C HIS A 216 3.00 2.10 11.19
N GLY A 217 3.91 2.98 11.64
CA GLY A 217 4.20 3.15 13.06
C GLY A 217 5.13 2.08 13.63
N ILE A 218 5.08 1.92 14.93
CA ILE A 218 5.85 0.92 15.68
C ILE A 218 5.08 0.57 16.95
N THR A 219 5.03 -0.70 17.33
CA THR A 219 4.43 -1.10 18.59
C THR A 219 5.27 -0.63 19.77
N PRO A 220 4.66 -0.33 20.95
CA PRO A 220 5.43 0.01 22.16
C PRO A 220 6.48 -1.05 22.52
N GLU A 221 6.15 -2.34 22.37
CA GLU A 221 7.08 -3.43 22.62
C GLU A 221 8.29 -3.38 21.67
N LEU A 222 8.07 -3.13 20.40
CA LEU A 222 9.17 -3.05 19.42
C LEU A 222 10.01 -1.78 19.65
N GLU A 223 9.40 -0.67 20.09
CA GLU A 223 10.12 0.55 20.46
C GLU A 223 11.05 0.30 21.66
N ASP A 224 10.59 -0.42 22.66
CA ASP A 224 11.40 -0.81 23.84
C ASP A 224 12.57 -1.74 23.46
N ARG A 225 12.41 -2.51 22.40
CA ARG A 225 13.38 -3.51 21.92
C ARG A 225 14.14 -3.09 20.66
N LYS A 226 14.07 -1.83 20.27
CA LYS A 226 14.69 -1.36 19.02
C LYS A 226 16.20 -1.59 18.94
N ASP A 227 16.90 -1.69 20.07
CA ASP A 227 18.33 -2.01 20.11
C ASP A 227 18.64 -3.44 19.63
N GLU A 228 17.64 -4.32 19.51
CA GLU A 228 17.76 -5.66 18.91
C GLU A 228 17.70 -5.65 17.37
N LEU A 229 17.29 -4.53 16.79
CA LEU A 229 17.24 -4.33 15.33
C LEU A 229 18.66 -4.01 14.82
N ASN A 230 19.19 -4.88 13.96
CA ASN A 230 20.50 -4.61 13.33
C ASN A 230 20.38 -3.43 12.35
N PRO A 231 21.03 -2.29 12.59
CA PRO A 231 20.92 -1.09 11.76
C PRO A 231 21.53 -1.25 10.35
N GLU A 232 22.28 -2.32 10.09
CA GLU A 232 22.76 -2.64 8.74
C GLU A 232 21.64 -3.21 7.85
N ILE A 233 20.61 -3.79 8.46
CA ILE A 233 19.50 -4.46 7.75
C ILE A 233 18.21 -3.67 7.92
N PHE A 234 17.92 -3.16 9.15
CA PHE A 234 16.71 -2.47 9.50
C PHE A 234 16.87 -0.96 9.42
N GLU A 235 15.86 -0.30 8.88
CA GLU A 235 15.70 1.16 8.99
C GLU A 235 14.23 1.52 9.16
N PHE A 236 13.94 2.64 9.81
CA PHE A 236 12.59 3.20 9.84
C PHE A 236 12.29 3.92 8.53
N ALA A 237 11.06 3.77 8.05
CA ALA A 237 10.58 4.46 6.87
C ALA A 237 10.77 5.97 7.01
N ARG A 238 11.38 6.57 5.99
CA ARG A 238 11.53 8.01 5.88
C ARG A 238 10.73 8.49 4.69
N GLU A 239 9.76 9.34 4.96
CA GLU A 239 8.99 10.00 3.92
C GLU A 239 9.91 10.89 3.07
N ASP A 240 9.57 11.09 1.82
CA ASP A 240 10.31 11.91 0.84
C ASP A 240 11.67 11.37 0.39
N VAL A 241 12.12 10.25 0.93
CA VAL A 241 13.36 9.61 0.49
C VAL A 241 13.05 8.66 -0.67
N VAL A 242 13.88 8.75 -1.72
CA VAL A 242 13.84 7.80 -2.84
C VAL A 242 14.78 6.64 -2.54
N TYR A 243 14.22 5.46 -2.39
CA TYR A 243 14.96 4.22 -2.22
C TYR A 243 15.19 3.54 -3.57
N GLN A 244 16.41 3.13 -3.84
CA GLN A 244 16.72 2.26 -4.98
C GLN A 244 16.51 0.79 -4.54
N ILE A 245 15.61 0.09 -5.20
CA ILE A 245 15.17 -1.27 -4.85
C ILE A 245 15.17 -2.20 -6.06
#